data_326c1ddeae3530d34a56d3ae47aa6780
#
_entry.id   326c1ddeae3530d34a56d3ae47aa6780
#
_cell.length_a   1.000
_cell.length_b   1.000
_cell.length_c   1.000
_cell.angle_alpha   90.00
_cell.angle_beta   90.00
_cell.angle_gamma   90.00
#
_symmetry.space_group_name_H-M   'P 1'
#
loop_
_entity.id
_entity.type
_entity.pdbx_description
1 polymer ?
#
loop_
_entity_poly.entity_id
_entity_poly.type
_entity_poly.pdbx_seq_one_letter_code
_entity_poly.pdbx_strand_id
1 'polypeptide(L)'
;PVSEYGKAKVDFCEKAKILCKQKNMEYIHTRIYSVYGPGDHPWSLVQSCLRTWQQGGSMKLGECTQNWNFLYIDDAAAALVSLLTEAPAGVYNIGSSDTRPLRSYIEEMYALCGYRGSYSYGERPQNAEGPADLMPDISRILQETSWRPARTFAEGIYETLHSLREAS
;
A
#
# COMPACT_ATOMS: atom_id res chain seq x y z
N PRO A 1 16.31 1.92 9.71
CA PRO A 1 15.22 2.91 9.76
C PRO A 1 15.66 4.15 10.53
N VAL A 2 15.17 5.31 10.07
CA VAL A 2 15.52 6.61 10.66
C VAL A 2 14.53 6.95 11.78
N SER A 3 13.23 6.69 11.57
CA SER A 3 12.18 6.99 12.55
C SER A 3 12.15 6.00 13.72
N GLU A 4 11.67 6.46 14.88
CA GLU A 4 11.45 5.62 16.05
C GLU A 4 10.43 4.50 15.77
N TYR A 5 9.42 4.79 14.98
CA TYR A 5 8.48 3.77 14.51
C TYR A 5 9.16 2.65 13.73
N GLY A 6 10.02 3.02 12.76
CA GLY A 6 10.76 2.05 11.98
C GLY A 6 11.74 1.22 12.83
N LYS A 7 12.43 1.84 13.78
CA LYS A 7 13.31 1.15 14.74
C LYS A 7 12.53 0.14 15.59
N ALA A 8 11.37 0.54 16.12
CA ALA A 8 10.50 -0.34 16.90
C ALA A 8 10.01 -1.56 16.09
N LYS A 9 9.69 -1.38 14.79
CA LYS A 9 9.31 -2.50 13.91
C LYS A 9 10.45 -3.49 13.69
N VAL A 10 11.69 -3.01 13.54
CA VAL A 10 12.87 -3.89 13.40
C VAL A 10 13.12 -4.64 14.71
N ASP A 11 13.14 -3.95 15.84
CA ASP A 11 13.33 -4.54 17.18
C ASP A 11 12.26 -5.61 17.46
N PHE A 12 10.99 -5.34 17.13
CA PHE A 12 9.92 -6.32 17.23
C PHE A 12 10.22 -7.58 16.39
N CYS A 13 10.63 -7.39 15.13
CA CYS A 13 10.93 -8.51 14.24
C CYS A 13 12.05 -9.41 14.80
N GLU A 14 13.12 -8.81 15.32
CA GLU A 14 14.25 -9.55 15.89
C GLU A 14 13.84 -10.30 17.16
N LYS A 15 13.14 -9.66 18.08
CA LYS A 15 12.65 -10.27 19.31
C LYS A 15 11.64 -11.39 19.02
N ALA A 16 10.73 -11.19 18.08
CA ALA A 16 9.76 -12.21 17.69
C ALA A 16 10.44 -13.45 17.09
N LYS A 17 11.45 -13.29 16.24
CA LYS A 17 12.25 -14.41 15.71
C LYS A 17 12.90 -15.24 16.83
N ILE A 18 13.52 -14.57 17.81
CA ILE A 18 14.18 -15.23 18.94
C ILE A 18 13.14 -16.00 19.77
N LEU A 19 12.03 -15.36 20.10
CA LEU A 19 10.97 -15.97 20.92
C LEU A 19 10.35 -17.18 20.23
N CYS A 20 10.02 -17.07 18.96
CA CYS A 20 9.44 -18.17 18.18
C CYS A 20 10.40 -19.37 18.11
N LYS A 21 11.69 -19.09 17.88
CA LYS A 21 12.73 -20.15 17.90
C LYS A 21 12.80 -20.85 19.26
N GLN A 22 12.76 -20.10 20.37
CA GLN A 22 12.76 -20.68 21.74
C GLN A 22 11.52 -21.53 22.03
N LYS A 23 10.39 -21.19 21.39
CA LYS A 23 9.10 -21.88 21.56
C LYS A 23 8.87 -22.97 20.49
N ASN A 24 9.85 -23.24 19.66
CA ASN A 24 9.73 -24.18 18.53
C ASN A 24 8.53 -23.83 17.60
N MET A 25 8.33 -22.55 17.34
CA MET A 25 7.28 -22.00 16.46
C MET A 25 7.91 -21.48 15.17
N GLU A 26 7.23 -21.68 14.06
CA GLU A 26 7.56 -21.01 12.82
C GLU A 26 7.19 -19.51 12.88
N TYR A 27 7.99 -18.68 12.23
CA TYR A 27 7.78 -17.23 12.21
C TYR A 27 7.84 -16.70 10.78
N ILE A 28 6.73 -16.11 10.35
CA ILE A 28 6.65 -15.36 9.11
C ILE A 28 6.54 -13.87 9.44
N HIS A 29 7.49 -13.09 8.92
CA HIS A 29 7.47 -11.63 9.02
C HIS A 29 7.07 -11.02 7.70
N THR A 30 5.98 -10.24 7.68
CA THR A 30 5.51 -9.58 6.48
C THR A 30 5.90 -8.10 6.47
N ARG A 31 6.37 -7.63 5.32
CA ARG A 31 6.56 -6.22 5.01
C ARG A 31 5.49 -5.82 4.00
N ILE A 32 4.41 -5.27 4.51
CA ILE A 32 3.26 -4.87 3.68
C ILE A 32 3.50 -3.45 3.21
N TYR A 33 3.45 -3.26 1.89
CA TYR A 33 3.57 -1.95 1.25
C TYR A 33 2.22 -1.23 1.22
N SER A 34 2.07 -0.14 0.46
CA SER A 34 0.90 0.72 0.56
C SER A 34 -0.40 0.02 0.15
N VAL A 35 -1.15 -0.45 1.14
CA VAL A 35 -2.47 -1.04 0.93
C VAL A 35 -3.51 0.06 0.83
N TYR A 36 -4.49 -0.11 -0.07
CA TYR A 36 -5.63 0.79 -0.25
C TYR A 36 -6.90 0.00 -0.51
N GLY A 37 -8.05 0.63 -0.32
CA GLY A 37 -9.34 0.01 -0.59
C GLY A 37 -10.49 0.60 0.25
N PRO A 38 -11.67 -0.03 0.21
CA PRO A 38 -12.78 0.30 1.09
C PRO A 38 -12.38 0.22 2.56
N GLY A 39 -12.86 1.16 3.38
CA GLY A 39 -12.58 1.18 4.82
C GLY A 39 -11.21 1.75 5.21
N ASP A 40 -10.38 2.16 4.26
CA ASP A 40 -9.11 2.84 4.56
C ASP A 40 -9.35 4.21 5.22
N HIS A 41 -8.34 4.70 5.94
CA HIS A 41 -8.44 5.96 6.67
C HIS A 41 -8.77 7.15 5.76
N PRO A 42 -9.71 8.04 6.17
CA PRO A 42 -10.11 9.20 5.36
C PRO A 42 -8.96 10.13 4.96
N TRP A 43 -7.88 10.13 5.75
CA TRP A 43 -6.68 10.94 5.49
C TRP A 43 -5.60 10.22 4.68
N SER A 44 -5.79 8.98 4.27
CA SER A 44 -4.89 8.32 3.33
C SER A 44 -4.89 9.05 1.98
N LEU A 45 -3.81 8.92 1.22
CA LEU A 45 -3.70 9.63 -0.06
C LEU A 45 -4.84 9.26 -1.01
N VAL A 46 -5.11 7.96 -1.16
CA VAL A 46 -6.17 7.47 -2.06
C VAL A 46 -7.53 8.00 -1.61
N GLN A 47 -7.91 7.80 -0.35
CA GLN A 47 -9.20 8.25 0.18
C GLN A 47 -9.37 9.77 0.09
N SER A 48 -8.33 10.53 0.43
CA SER A 48 -8.35 12.00 0.35
C SER A 48 -8.56 12.50 -1.08
N CYS A 49 -7.85 11.92 -2.05
CA CYS A 49 -8.01 12.25 -3.47
C CYS A 49 -9.42 11.93 -3.96
N LEU A 50 -9.89 10.70 -3.76
CA LEU A 50 -11.18 10.26 -4.24
C LEU A 50 -12.34 11.10 -3.65
N ARG A 51 -12.36 11.31 -2.34
CA ARG A 51 -13.38 12.13 -1.67
C ARG A 51 -13.38 13.57 -2.17
N THR A 52 -12.19 14.18 -2.27
CA THR A 52 -12.05 15.55 -2.72
C THR A 52 -12.57 15.74 -4.16
N TRP A 53 -12.17 14.85 -5.06
CA TRP A 53 -12.55 14.95 -6.48
C TRP A 53 -14.01 14.57 -6.73
N GLN A 54 -14.59 13.63 -5.98
CA GLN A 54 -16.03 13.36 -6.05
C GLN A 54 -16.87 14.62 -5.75
N GLN A 55 -16.37 15.48 -4.85
CA GLN A 55 -17.02 16.75 -4.49
C GLN A 55 -16.63 17.92 -5.42
N GLY A 56 -15.80 17.70 -6.43
CA GLY A 56 -15.30 18.75 -7.32
C GLY A 56 -14.26 19.67 -6.67
N GLY A 57 -13.64 19.23 -5.56
CA GLY A 57 -12.66 20.00 -4.80
C GLY A 57 -11.26 19.99 -5.43
N SER A 58 -10.33 20.69 -4.80
CA SER A 58 -8.94 20.81 -5.23
C SER A 58 -7.99 20.11 -4.24
N MET A 59 -7.10 19.25 -4.75
CA MET A 59 -6.07 18.56 -3.96
C MET A 59 -4.72 19.25 -4.09
N LYS A 60 -4.11 19.57 -2.94
CA LYS A 60 -2.71 20.00 -2.87
C LYS A 60 -1.83 18.81 -2.54
N LEU A 61 -0.87 18.51 -3.41
CA LEU A 61 -0.01 17.34 -3.33
C LEU A 61 1.45 17.76 -3.15
N GLY A 62 2.30 16.85 -2.67
CA GLY A 62 3.74 16.98 -2.74
C GLY A 62 4.23 16.83 -4.19
N GLU A 63 5.54 16.73 -4.41
CA GLU A 63 6.10 16.53 -5.74
C GLU A 63 5.68 15.20 -6.39
N CYS A 64 5.43 14.16 -5.60
CA CYS A 64 4.95 12.85 -6.03
C CYS A 64 5.78 12.21 -7.16
N THR A 65 7.09 12.48 -7.19
CA THR A 65 8.01 11.97 -8.23
C THR A 65 8.60 10.61 -7.89
N GLN A 66 8.54 10.20 -6.62
CA GLN A 66 9.05 8.91 -6.14
C GLN A 66 8.26 7.74 -6.72
N ASN A 67 8.90 6.59 -6.86
CA ASN A 67 8.23 5.35 -7.20
C ASN A 67 7.37 4.87 -6.03
N TRP A 68 6.20 4.31 -6.36
CA TRP A 68 5.24 3.85 -5.39
C TRP A 68 4.65 2.51 -5.82
N ASN A 69 4.13 1.77 -4.85
CA ASN A 69 3.49 0.49 -5.09
C ASN A 69 2.23 0.41 -4.25
N PHE A 70 1.08 0.41 -4.91
CA PHE A 70 -0.22 0.22 -4.25
C PHE A 70 -0.70 -1.22 -4.41
N LEU A 71 -1.23 -1.79 -3.34
CA LEU A 71 -1.84 -3.12 -3.33
C LEU A 71 -3.28 -3.01 -2.83
N TYR A 72 -4.22 -3.63 -3.54
CA TYR A 72 -5.62 -3.67 -3.11
C TYR A 72 -5.79 -4.52 -1.85
N ILE A 73 -6.71 -4.12 -0.97
CA ILE A 73 -6.88 -4.72 0.37
C ILE A 73 -7.16 -6.22 0.33
N ASP A 74 -8.01 -6.69 -0.60
CA ASP A 74 -8.34 -8.12 -0.70
C ASP A 74 -7.13 -8.94 -1.16
N ASP A 75 -6.30 -8.40 -2.06
CA ASP A 75 -5.06 -9.05 -2.47
C ASP A 75 -4.06 -9.14 -1.32
N ALA A 76 -3.99 -8.10 -0.47
CA ALA A 76 -3.17 -8.12 0.74
C ALA A 76 -3.66 -9.18 1.74
N ALA A 77 -4.98 -9.29 1.94
CA ALA A 77 -5.57 -10.31 2.80
C ALA A 77 -5.31 -11.72 2.26
N ALA A 78 -5.50 -11.92 0.95
CA ALA A 78 -5.22 -13.20 0.30
C ALA A 78 -3.73 -13.59 0.41
N ALA A 79 -2.80 -12.62 0.30
CA ALA A 79 -1.38 -12.86 0.50
C ALA A 79 -1.08 -13.39 1.90
N LEU A 80 -1.69 -12.81 2.93
CA LEU A 80 -1.50 -13.26 4.32
C LEU A 80 -2.02 -14.68 4.53
N VAL A 81 -3.17 -15.03 3.95
CA VAL A 81 -3.72 -16.40 4.02
C VAL A 81 -2.78 -17.39 3.32
N SER A 82 -2.33 -17.09 2.11
CA SER A 82 -1.40 -17.93 1.36
C SER A 82 -0.07 -18.15 2.12
N LEU A 83 0.48 -17.09 2.72
CA LEU A 83 1.68 -17.21 3.54
C LEU A 83 1.49 -18.15 4.74
N LEU A 84 0.34 -18.09 5.40
CA LEU A 84 0.05 -18.96 6.55
C LEU A 84 -0.12 -20.42 6.19
N THR A 85 -0.54 -20.73 4.96
CA THR A 85 -0.89 -22.09 4.54
C THR A 85 0.17 -22.77 3.67
N GLU A 86 1.00 -21.98 2.98
CA GLU A 86 1.88 -22.50 1.94
C GLU A 86 3.37 -22.19 2.19
N ALA A 87 3.67 -21.04 2.84
CA ALA A 87 5.03 -20.53 2.86
C ALA A 87 5.87 -21.07 4.04
N PRO A 88 7.16 -21.36 3.84
CA PRO A 88 8.07 -21.62 4.95
C PRO A 88 8.33 -20.34 5.76
N ALA A 89 8.81 -20.52 7.00
CA ALA A 89 9.21 -19.41 7.86
C ALA A 89 10.20 -18.47 7.17
N GLY A 90 10.01 -17.16 7.37
CA GLY A 90 10.88 -16.16 6.73
C GLY A 90 10.33 -14.75 6.69
N VAL A 91 10.96 -13.91 5.88
CA VAL A 91 10.54 -12.53 5.64
C VAL A 91 9.99 -12.41 4.23
N TYR A 92 8.79 -11.83 4.10
CA TYR A 92 8.09 -11.67 2.82
C TYR A 92 7.67 -10.22 2.62
N ASN A 93 7.97 -9.68 1.45
CA ASN A 93 7.37 -8.43 1.00
C ASN A 93 6.03 -8.73 0.36
N ILE A 94 5.01 -7.92 0.71
CA ILE A 94 3.66 -8.00 0.15
C ILE A 94 3.38 -6.68 -0.56
N GLY A 95 3.24 -6.73 -1.87
CA GLY A 95 2.99 -5.60 -2.76
C GLY A 95 2.40 -6.07 -4.09
N SER A 96 2.07 -5.15 -4.97
CA SER A 96 1.62 -5.48 -6.32
C SER A 96 2.80 -5.66 -7.28
N SER A 97 2.54 -6.13 -8.48
CA SER A 97 3.50 -6.14 -9.60
C SER A 97 3.61 -4.77 -10.31
N ASP A 98 2.74 -3.82 -9.97
CA ASP A 98 2.70 -2.48 -10.55
C ASP A 98 3.48 -1.50 -9.66
N THR A 99 4.72 -1.21 -10.03
CA THR A 99 5.56 -0.17 -9.40
C THR A 99 5.84 0.91 -10.40
N ARG A 100 5.42 2.14 -10.11
CA ARG A 100 5.55 3.28 -11.03
C ARG A 100 5.59 4.61 -10.26
N PRO A 101 5.94 5.75 -10.89
CA PRO A 101 5.92 7.05 -10.25
C PRO A 101 4.56 7.35 -9.63
N LEU A 102 4.53 7.90 -8.42
CA LEU A 102 3.29 8.22 -7.70
C LEU A 102 2.38 9.17 -8.50
N ARG A 103 2.96 10.05 -9.32
CA ARG A 103 2.18 10.91 -10.25
C ARG A 103 1.28 10.10 -11.17
N SER A 104 1.77 8.99 -11.73
CA SER A 104 0.98 8.14 -12.64
C SER A 104 -0.26 7.56 -11.96
N TYR A 105 -0.15 7.18 -10.68
CA TYR A 105 -1.30 6.73 -9.88
C TYR A 105 -2.31 7.87 -9.64
N ILE A 106 -1.82 9.07 -9.35
CA ILE A 106 -2.65 10.26 -9.10
C ILE A 106 -3.41 10.65 -10.37
N GLU A 107 -2.74 10.67 -11.51
CA GLU A 107 -3.34 10.96 -12.82
C GLU A 107 -4.42 9.95 -13.19
N GLU A 108 -4.16 8.65 -12.97
CA GLU A 108 -5.13 7.59 -13.19
C GLU A 108 -6.34 7.72 -12.25
N MET A 109 -6.14 7.96 -10.95
CA MET A 109 -7.25 8.21 -10.01
C MET A 109 -8.10 9.41 -10.44
N TYR A 110 -7.47 10.50 -10.87
CA TYR A 110 -8.15 11.70 -11.33
C TYR A 110 -9.00 11.43 -12.59
N ALA A 111 -8.48 10.66 -13.53
CA ALA A 111 -9.22 10.22 -14.71
C ALA A 111 -10.41 9.33 -14.33
N LEU A 112 -10.23 8.38 -13.42
CA LEU A 112 -11.28 7.48 -12.93
C LEU A 112 -12.37 8.23 -12.13
N CYS A 113 -12.05 9.38 -11.53
CA CYS A 113 -13.03 10.30 -10.96
C CYS A 113 -13.75 11.18 -12.00
N GLY A 114 -13.50 11.00 -13.29
CA GLY A 114 -14.09 11.77 -14.38
C GLY A 114 -13.59 13.20 -14.48
N TYR A 115 -12.32 13.43 -14.09
CA TYR A 115 -11.65 14.74 -14.12
C TYR A 115 -12.40 15.83 -13.33
N ARG A 116 -13.06 15.46 -12.25
CA ARG A 116 -13.81 16.39 -11.40
C ARG A 116 -12.86 17.07 -10.43
N GLY A 117 -13.03 18.39 -10.24
CA GLY A 117 -12.15 19.20 -9.39
C GLY A 117 -10.79 19.48 -10.03
N SER A 118 -9.75 19.59 -9.21
CA SER A 118 -8.39 19.89 -9.66
C SER A 118 -7.34 19.36 -8.70
N TYR A 119 -6.07 19.41 -9.09
CA TYR A 119 -4.94 19.18 -8.20
C TYR A 119 -3.71 19.96 -8.63
N SER A 120 -2.78 20.16 -7.70
CA SER A 120 -1.47 20.78 -7.94
C SER A 120 -0.39 20.02 -7.21
N TYR A 121 0.79 19.92 -7.85
CA TYR A 121 1.98 19.31 -7.26
C TYR A 121 2.87 20.37 -6.58
N GLY A 122 3.71 19.90 -5.63
CA GLY A 122 4.72 20.73 -4.96
C GLY A 122 4.18 21.67 -3.88
N GLU A 123 2.87 21.63 -3.58
CA GLU A 123 2.27 22.52 -2.58
C GLU A 123 2.26 21.94 -1.15
N ARG A 124 2.56 20.66 -0.98
CA ARG A 124 2.78 20.08 0.35
C ARG A 124 4.26 19.90 0.60
N PRO A 125 4.76 20.34 1.77
CA PRO A 125 6.15 20.08 2.14
C PRO A 125 6.39 18.56 2.21
N GLN A 126 7.59 18.15 1.81
CA GLN A 126 8.04 16.78 1.99
C GLN A 126 8.24 16.46 3.47
N ASN A 127 8.07 15.19 3.82
CA ASN A 127 8.42 14.68 5.14
C ASN A 127 9.90 14.93 5.41
N ALA A 128 10.26 15.07 6.70
CA ALA A 128 11.67 15.25 7.13
C ALA A 128 12.59 14.10 6.69
N GLU A 129 12.03 12.93 6.41
CA GLU A 129 12.76 11.73 5.91
C GLU A 129 13.04 11.78 4.40
N GLY A 130 12.51 12.78 3.69
CA GLY A 130 12.63 12.89 2.23
C GLY A 130 11.71 11.92 1.45
N PRO A 131 11.80 11.91 0.11
CA PRO A 131 11.04 10.96 -0.71
C PRO A 131 11.62 9.56 -0.54
N ALA A 132 10.75 8.59 -0.26
CA ALA A 132 11.11 7.17 -0.22
C ALA A 132 10.50 6.45 -1.42
N ASP A 133 11.34 5.80 -2.21
CA ASP A 133 10.87 4.87 -3.25
C ASP A 133 10.34 3.59 -2.60
N LEU A 134 9.11 3.24 -2.92
CA LEU A 134 8.50 1.98 -2.50
C LEU A 134 8.49 1.00 -3.67
N MET A 135 9.53 0.20 -3.76
CA MET A 135 9.77 -0.78 -4.82
C MET A 135 9.92 -2.18 -4.21
N PRO A 136 8.81 -2.86 -3.86
CA PRO A 136 8.88 -4.18 -3.24
C PRO A 136 9.40 -5.23 -4.24
N ASP A 137 10.40 -5.99 -3.83
CA ASP A 137 10.68 -7.27 -4.46
C ASP A 137 9.74 -8.33 -3.86
N ILE A 138 8.74 -8.75 -4.63
CA ILE A 138 7.75 -9.75 -4.27
C ILE A 138 8.09 -11.14 -4.83
N SER A 139 9.25 -11.34 -5.43
CA SER A 139 9.63 -12.59 -6.09
C SER A 139 9.52 -13.80 -5.15
N ARG A 140 9.88 -13.63 -3.89
CA ARG A 140 9.84 -14.71 -2.91
C ARG A 140 8.43 -15.24 -2.65
N ILE A 141 7.46 -14.36 -2.39
CA ILE A 141 6.07 -14.80 -2.17
C ILE A 141 5.50 -15.47 -3.43
N LEU A 142 5.86 -14.95 -4.62
CA LEU A 142 5.43 -15.53 -5.88
C LEU A 142 6.04 -16.93 -6.16
N GLN A 143 7.23 -17.21 -5.64
CA GLN A 143 7.90 -18.49 -5.79
C GLN A 143 7.42 -19.53 -4.77
N GLU A 144 7.19 -19.10 -3.53
CA GLU A 144 6.93 -19.99 -2.41
C GLU A 144 5.42 -20.18 -2.11
N THR A 145 4.53 -19.45 -2.82
CA THR A 145 3.07 -19.58 -2.70
C THR A 145 2.36 -19.55 -4.05
N SER A 146 1.12 -19.98 -4.07
CA SER A 146 0.20 -19.85 -5.21
C SER A 146 -0.35 -18.44 -5.39
N TRP A 147 -0.17 -17.55 -4.40
CA TRP A 147 -0.70 -16.19 -4.44
C TRP A 147 -0.17 -15.35 -5.59
N ARG A 148 -1.06 -14.61 -6.20
CA ARG A 148 -0.76 -13.56 -7.18
C ARG A 148 -1.67 -12.37 -6.93
N PRO A 149 -1.17 -11.11 -7.05
CA PRO A 149 -2.05 -9.93 -7.01
C PRO A 149 -3.03 -10.02 -8.20
N ALA A 150 -4.32 -9.99 -7.90
CA ALA A 150 -5.37 -10.22 -8.88
C ALA A 150 -6.00 -8.93 -9.41
N ARG A 151 -6.02 -7.87 -8.58
CA ARG A 151 -6.63 -6.59 -8.94
C ARG A 151 -5.62 -5.63 -9.55
N THR A 152 -5.97 -5.04 -10.67
CA THR A 152 -5.31 -3.84 -11.19
C THR A 152 -5.62 -2.63 -10.30
N PHE A 153 -4.80 -1.59 -10.38
CA PHE A 153 -5.06 -0.37 -9.63
C PHE A 153 -6.41 0.26 -10.00
N ALA A 154 -6.74 0.30 -11.28
CA ALA A 154 -8.04 0.82 -11.75
C ALA A 154 -9.23 0.07 -11.16
N GLU A 155 -9.22 -1.25 -11.17
CA GLU A 155 -10.29 -2.08 -10.59
C GLU A 155 -10.47 -1.79 -9.10
N GLY A 156 -9.38 -1.75 -8.33
CA GLY A 156 -9.45 -1.43 -6.90
C GLY A 156 -9.95 0.00 -6.62
N ILE A 157 -9.61 0.98 -7.48
CA ILE A 157 -10.15 2.34 -7.38
C ILE A 157 -11.65 2.36 -7.68
N TYR A 158 -12.13 1.61 -8.68
CA TYR A 158 -13.57 1.51 -8.95
C TYR A 158 -14.34 0.93 -7.76
N GLU A 159 -13.85 -0.13 -7.15
CA GLU A 159 -14.47 -0.74 -5.97
C GLU A 159 -14.46 0.24 -4.77
N THR A 160 -13.35 0.97 -4.58
CA THR A 160 -13.26 1.98 -3.53
C THR A 160 -14.23 3.13 -3.75
N LEU A 161 -14.36 3.63 -4.98
CA LEU A 161 -15.33 4.67 -5.36
C LEU A 161 -16.77 4.23 -5.16
N HIS A 162 -17.09 2.97 -5.49
CA HIS A 162 -18.42 2.41 -5.28
C HIS A 162 -18.78 2.39 -3.79
N SER A 163 -17.88 1.85 -2.96
CA SER A 163 -18.06 1.84 -1.50
C SER A 163 -18.24 3.23 -0.89
N LEU A 164 -17.51 4.25 -1.40
CA LEU A 164 -17.65 5.63 -0.95
C LEU A 164 -19.03 6.23 -1.26
N ARG A 165 -19.66 5.84 -2.39
CA ARG A 165 -21.00 6.29 -2.77
C ARG A 165 -22.10 5.64 -1.95
N GLU A 166 -21.92 4.40 -1.55
CA GLU A 166 -22.90 3.69 -0.71
C GLU A 166 -22.88 4.18 0.74
N ALA A 167 -21.75 4.72 1.20
CA ALA A 167 -21.59 5.25 2.55
C ALA A 167 -21.97 6.72 2.71
N SER A 168 -22.38 7.40 1.62
CA SER A 168 -22.75 8.84 1.57
C SER A 168 -24.24 9.03 1.55
#